data_573496de20ba50fbab0ec6b64ed9e4c8
#
_entry.id   573496de20ba50fbab0ec6b64ed9e4c8
#
_cell.length_a   1.000
_cell.length_b   1.000
_cell.length_c   1.000
_cell.angle_alpha   90.00
_cell.angle_beta   90.00
_cell.angle_gamma   90.00
#
_symmetry.space_group_name_H-M   'P 1'
#
loop_
_entity.id
_entity.type
_entity.pdbx_description
1 polymer ?
#
loop_
_entity_poly.entity_id
_entity_poly.type
_entity_poly.pdbx_seq_one_letter_code
_entity_poly.pdbx_strand_id
1 'polypeptide(L)'
;MIASLPMYDLPDCRDANDRYWAQIRDRLRSAGSTAPDDLTRDMPDFMAHWQRPDLVLSQTCGYPFRAMLQGKVTLIGTPDFGLEGCPPGYYQSVLVARADDARGEVLAFKEARFAYNDAMSQSGWAAAQTHAAGLGFQFRPALQTGGHALSARAVLDGVADIAAIDAMTWRLLQRNDAGMAGLRVVGRSEPTPCLPYIAALGANHRRVFNAVAAAVGALDAVDRELLGIQRLLYIPPVAYLAIPNPAPPEATARSA
;
A
#
# COMPACT_ATOMS: atom_id res chain seq x y z
N MET A 1 14.63 19.06 3.73
CA MET A 1 14.63 17.65 3.28
C MET A 1 13.66 16.88 4.10
N ILE A 2 12.96 15.94 3.46
CA ILE A 2 11.95 15.10 4.09
C ILE A 2 12.16 13.63 3.70
N ALA A 3 11.72 12.72 4.58
CA ALA A 3 11.57 11.30 4.32
C ALA A 3 10.31 10.77 5.00
N SER A 4 9.65 9.77 4.42
CA SER A 4 8.43 9.20 4.99
C SER A 4 8.21 7.75 4.55
N LEU A 5 7.56 6.95 5.39
CA LEU A 5 7.18 5.57 5.12
C LEU A 5 5.69 5.35 5.47
N PRO A 6 4.75 6.08 4.82
CA PRO A 6 3.39 6.20 5.31
C PRO A 6 2.51 4.97 5.09
N MET A 7 2.91 4.06 4.21
CA MET A 7 2.00 3.01 3.73
C MET A 7 1.68 1.94 4.78
N TYR A 8 2.66 1.63 5.67
CA TYR A 8 2.52 0.62 6.72
C TYR A 8 2.97 1.14 8.08
N ASP A 9 2.83 2.47 8.31
CA ASP A 9 3.21 3.12 9.58
C ASP A 9 2.09 3.00 10.63
N LEU A 10 1.62 1.78 10.84
CA LEU A 10 0.67 1.47 11.91
C LEU A 10 1.30 1.73 13.28
N PRO A 11 0.51 2.05 14.33
CA PRO A 11 1.05 2.35 15.65
C PRO A 11 2.11 1.35 16.13
N ASP A 12 1.85 0.05 15.96
CA ASP A 12 2.74 -1.03 16.40
C ASP A 12 4.00 -1.20 15.52
N CYS A 13 4.04 -0.56 14.34
CA CYS A 13 5.18 -0.59 13.42
C CYS A 13 6.05 0.67 13.48
N ARG A 14 5.63 1.72 14.21
CA ARG A 14 6.29 3.03 14.19
C ARG A 14 7.74 2.97 14.64
N ASP A 15 7.99 2.37 15.78
CA ASP A 15 9.36 2.26 16.32
C ASP A 15 10.27 1.45 15.39
N ALA A 16 9.74 0.39 14.77
CA ALA A 16 10.47 -0.40 13.78
C ALA A 16 10.76 0.42 12.50
N ASN A 17 9.79 1.22 12.03
CA ASN A 17 10.00 2.16 10.91
C ASN A 17 11.05 3.23 11.24
N ASP A 18 11.08 3.75 12.48
CA ASP A 18 12.09 4.72 12.90
C ASP A 18 13.48 4.10 12.94
N ARG A 19 13.64 2.89 13.45
CA ARG A 19 14.92 2.15 13.41
C ARG A 19 15.34 1.82 11.97
N TYR A 20 14.39 1.40 11.13
CA TYR A 20 14.64 1.15 9.71
C TYR A 20 15.08 2.41 8.98
N TRP A 21 14.40 3.55 9.22
CA TRP A 21 14.81 4.83 8.68
C TRP A 21 16.21 5.24 9.16
N ALA A 22 16.49 5.12 10.45
CA ALA A 22 17.81 5.45 11.00
C ALA A 22 18.93 4.69 10.27
N GLN A 23 18.72 3.41 9.99
CA GLN A 23 19.67 2.60 9.22
C GLN A 23 19.84 3.10 7.77
N ILE A 24 18.76 3.50 7.10
CA ILE A 24 18.80 4.07 5.74
C ILE A 24 19.54 5.41 5.76
N ARG A 25 19.14 6.30 6.66
CA ARG A 25 19.71 7.62 6.87
C ARG A 25 21.23 7.58 7.05
N ASP A 26 21.69 6.72 7.97
CA ASP A 26 23.11 6.65 8.30
C ASP A 26 23.94 6.15 7.13
N ARG A 27 23.42 5.22 6.33
CA ARG A 27 24.06 4.76 5.08
C ARG A 27 24.08 5.84 4.01
N LEU A 28 23.00 6.61 3.87
CA LEU A 28 22.95 7.74 2.93
C LEU A 28 23.99 8.80 3.32
N ARG A 29 24.07 9.13 4.62
CA ARG A 29 25.04 10.11 5.16
C ARG A 29 26.48 9.64 4.97
N SER A 30 26.75 8.38 5.25
CA SER A 30 28.08 7.78 5.03
C SER A 30 28.47 7.76 3.54
N ALA A 31 27.50 7.72 2.63
CA ALA A 31 27.71 7.83 1.19
C ALA A 31 27.76 9.30 0.68
N GLY A 32 27.85 10.28 1.58
CA GLY A 32 27.96 11.70 1.25
C GLY A 32 26.63 12.36 0.82
N SER A 33 25.49 11.76 1.15
CA SER A 33 24.18 12.39 0.96
C SER A 33 23.70 13.03 2.26
N THR A 34 22.89 14.07 2.14
CA THR A 34 22.13 14.61 3.27
C THR A 34 20.80 13.86 3.42
N ALA A 35 20.37 13.65 4.67
CA ALA A 35 19.10 13.02 4.99
C ALA A 35 18.55 13.59 6.31
N PRO A 36 17.21 13.74 6.47
CA PRO A 36 16.62 14.25 7.71
C PRO A 36 16.84 13.25 8.86
N ASP A 37 16.75 13.75 10.10
CA ASP A 37 16.92 12.88 11.28
C ASP A 37 15.77 11.91 11.42
N ASP A 38 14.55 12.39 11.24
CA ASP A 38 13.33 11.64 11.52
C ASP A 38 12.44 11.51 10.28
N LEU A 39 11.51 10.55 10.34
CA LEU A 39 10.44 10.41 9.37
C LEU A 39 9.38 11.49 9.53
N THR A 40 8.97 12.09 8.42
CA THR A 40 7.82 12.99 8.35
C THR A 40 6.53 12.17 8.39
N ARG A 41 5.65 12.45 9.36
CA ARG A 41 4.35 11.78 9.53
C ARG A 41 3.14 12.69 9.30
N ASP A 42 3.32 14.00 9.45
CA ASP A 42 2.28 14.96 9.12
C ASP A 42 2.30 15.30 7.63
N MET A 43 1.39 14.66 6.90
CA MET A 43 1.29 14.74 5.44
C MET A 43 -0.18 14.89 5.03
N PRO A 44 -0.74 16.12 5.11
CA PRO A 44 -2.14 16.35 4.76
C PRO A 44 -2.43 16.12 3.26
N ASP A 45 -1.41 16.27 2.40
CA ASP A 45 -1.49 16.02 0.96
C ASP A 45 -0.32 15.14 0.50
N PHE A 46 -0.59 13.88 0.29
CA PHE A 46 0.40 12.92 -0.21
C PHE A 46 0.96 13.30 -1.58
N MET A 47 0.13 13.83 -2.48
CA MET A 47 0.58 14.16 -3.84
C MET A 47 1.55 15.34 -3.84
N ALA A 48 1.29 16.36 -3.04
CA ALA A 48 2.21 17.47 -2.85
C ALA A 48 3.50 17.00 -2.16
N HIS A 49 3.39 16.14 -1.14
CA HIS A 49 4.54 15.58 -0.42
C HIS A 49 5.46 14.77 -1.33
N TRP A 50 4.92 13.86 -2.15
CA TRP A 50 5.72 13.01 -3.05
C TRP A 50 6.44 13.77 -4.16
N GLN A 51 5.95 14.94 -4.56
CA GLN A 51 6.56 15.76 -5.61
C GLN A 51 7.53 16.83 -5.08
N ARG A 52 7.83 16.82 -3.80
CA ARG A 52 8.78 17.77 -3.22
C ARG A 52 10.19 17.58 -3.79
N PRO A 53 10.89 18.66 -4.17
CA PRO A 53 12.25 18.58 -4.72
C PRO A 53 13.29 18.17 -3.67
N ASP A 54 12.96 18.24 -2.38
CA ASP A 54 13.81 17.86 -1.26
C ASP A 54 13.43 16.52 -0.63
N LEU A 55 12.63 15.68 -1.36
CA LEU A 55 12.25 14.34 -0.96
C LEU A 55 13.45 13.39 -1.06
N VAL A 56 13.95 12.91 0.08
CA VAL A 56 15.06 11.95 0.15
C VAL A 56 14.55 10.52 -0.12
N LEU A 57 13.46 10.14 0.52
CA LEU A 57 12.81 8.84 0.35
C LEU A 57 11.34 8.93 0.78
N SER A 58 10.47 8.29 0.03
CA SER A 58 9.11 7.98 0.49
C SER A 58 8.64 6.66 -0.10
N GLN A 59 7.51 6.16 0.38
CA GLN A 59 6.79 5.04 -0.20
C GLN A 59 5.43 5.54 -0.71
N THR A 60 5.07 5.17 -1.95
CA THR A 60 3.78 5.51 -2.55
C THR A 60 3.01 4.26 -2.98
N CYS A 61 1.74 4.41 -3.26
CA CYS A 61 0.94 3.33 -3.83
C CYS A 61 1.19 3.20 -5.34
N GLY A 62 0.99 2.01 -5.90
CA GLY A 62 1.22 1.74 -7.32
C GLY A 62 0.31 2.54 -8.26
N TYR A 63 -0.93 2.84 -7.86
CA TYR A 63 -1.85 3.63 -8.68
C TYR A 63 -1.42 5.12 -8.78
N PRO A 64 -1.18 5.85 -7.68
CA PRO A 64 -0.61 7.20 -7.76
C PRO A 64 0.70 7.23 -8.55
N PHE A 65 1.58 6.23 -8.35
CA PHE A 65 2.85 6.18 -9.08
C PHE A 65 2.63 6.18 -10.58
N ARG A 66 1.83 5.24 -11.12
CA ARG A 66 1.65 5.14 -12.58
C ARG A 66 0.78 6.24 -13.18
N ALA A 67 -0.25 6.70 -12.45
CA ALA A 67 -1.21 7.67 -12.97
C ALA A 67 -0.72 9.12 -12.87
N MET A 68 0.07 9.46 -11.84
CA MET A 68 0.34 10.84 -11.49
C MET A 68 1.83 11.17 -11.30
N LEU A 69 2.65 10.21 -10.86
CA LEU A 69 4.03 10.46 -10.43
C LEU A 69 5.09 9.99 -11.42
N GLN A 70 4.74 9.15 -12.37
CA GLN A 70 5.67 8.68 -13.40
C GLN A 70 6.25 9.87 -14.17
N GLY A 71 7.60 9.93 -14.24
CA GLY A 71 8.34 11.05 -14.82
C GLY A 71 8.46 12.29 -13.92
N LYS A 72 7.85 12.30 -12.72
CA LYS A 72 7.93 13.40 -11.74
C LYS A 72 8.74 13.04 -10.51
N VAL A 73 9.00 11.75 -10.30
CA VAL A 73 9.81 11.22 -9.19
C VAL A 73 10.82 10.21 -9.72
N THR A 74 11.85 9.93 -8.94
CA THR A 74 12.78 8.82 -9.19
C THR A 74 12.24 7.57 -8.50
N LEU A 75 11.92 6.52 -9.27
CA LEU A 75 11.61 5.19 -8.74
C LEU A 75 12.89 4.59 -8.14
N ILE A 76 12.86 4.23 -6.88
CA ILE A 76 14.03 3.67 -6.17
C ILE A 76 14.01 2.15 -6.21
N GLY A 77 12.95 1.54 -5.77
CA GLY A 77 12.82 0.08 -5.70
C GLY A 77 11.51 -0.32 -5.07
N THR A 78 11.29 -1.63 -4.98
CA THR A 78 10.03 -2.23 -4.54
C THR A 78 10.32 -3.21 -3.42
N PRO A 79 9.74 -3.06 -2.23
CA PRO A 79 9.88 -4.03 -1.16
C PRO A 79 9.17 -5.34 -1.53
N ASP A 80 9.77 -6.45 -1.11
CA ASP A 80 9.17 -7.78 -1.17
C ASP A 80 8.73 -8.17 0.25
N PHE A 81 7.45 -8.43 0.42
CA PHE A 81 6.85 -8.83 1.70
C PHE A 81 6.63 -10.35 1.81
N GLY A 82 7.02 -11.12 0.80
CA GLY A 82 6.83 -12.58 0.78
C GLY A 82 5.37 -12.96 0.98
N LEU A 83 4.47 -12.33 0.24
CA LEU A 83 3.04 -12.59 0.34
C LEU A 83 2.67 -13.87 -0.42
N GLU A 84 1.86 -14.70 0.21
CA GLU A 84 1.39 -15.94 -0.37
C GLU A 84 0.67 -15.70 -1.70
N GLY A 85 0.97 -16.52 -2.71
CA GLY A 85 0.38 -16.42 -4.04
C GLY A 85 0.91 -15.25 -4.90
N CYS A 86 1.91 -14.51 -4.41
CA CYS A 86 2.50 -13.39 -5.15
C CYS A 86 3.96 -13.69 -5.55
N PRO A 87 4.36 -13.33 -6.77
CA PRO A 87 5.79 -13.31 -7.13
C PRO A 87 6.57 -12.33 -6.24
N PRO A 88 7.90 -12.49 -6.11
CA PRO A 88 8.72 -11.57 -5.33
C PRO A 88 8.54 -10.11 -5.76
N GLY A 89 8.29 -9.21 -4.80
CA GLY A 89 8.04 -7.78 -5.04
C GLY A 89 6.65 -7.46 -5.56
N TYR A 90 5.74 -8.44 -5.59
CA TYR A 90 4.34 -8.26 -5.93
C TYR A 90 3.45 -8.45 -4.70
N TYR A 91 2.24 -7.90 -4.78
CA TYR A 91 1.21 -8.03 -3.77
C TYR A 91 -0.17 -8.10 -4.43
N GLN A 92 -1.15 -8.47 -3.66
CA GLN A 92 -2.55 -8.56 -4.09
C GLN A 92 -3.46 -7.92 -3.04
N SER A 93 -4.70 -7.69 -3.42
CA SER A 93 -5.74 -7.34 -2.47
C SER A 93 -6.51 -8.58 -2.05
N VAL A 94 -6.85 -8.68 -0.78
CA VAL A 94 -7.84 -9.62 -0.29
C VAL A 94 -9.20 -8.92 -0.25
N LEU A 95 -10.24 -9.59 -0.78
CA LEU A 95 -11.61 -9.14 -0.64
C LEU A 95 -12.18 -9.83 0.60
N VAL A 96 -12.63 -9.02 1.58
CA VAL A 96 -13.09 -9.51 2.87
C VAL A 96 -14.58 -9.23 3.06
N ALA A 97 -15.28 -10.18 3.64
CA ALA A 97 -16.66 -10.08 4.07
C ALA A 97 -16.80 -10.61 5.50
N ARG A 98 -17.93 -10.40 6.17
CA ARG A 98 -18.16 -10.99 7.49
C ARG A 98 -18.07 -12.50 7.43
N ALA A 99 -17.58 -13.11 8.49
CA ALA A 99 -17.43 -14.57 8.59
C ALA A 99 -18.78 -15.31 8.53
N ASP A 100 -19.86 -14.68 9.01
CA ASP A 100 -21.22 -15.19 9.02
C ASP A 100 -22.02 -14.93 7.72
N ASP A 101 -21.45 -14.19 6.76
CA ASP A 101 -22.10 -13.92 5.47
C ASP A 101 -22.14 -15.21 4.64
N ALA A 102 -23.32 -15.59 4.17
CA ALA A 102 -23.53 -16.84 3.42
C ALA A 102 -22.96 -16.79 1.98
N ARG A 103 -22.63 -15.60 1.45
CA ARG A 103 -22.09 -15.42 0.09
C ARG A 103 -20.65 -15.92 0.01
N GLY A 104 -20.38 -16.98 -0.74
CA GLY A 104 -19.10 -17.70 -0.74
C GLY A 104 -17.99 -17.10 -1.63
N GLU A 105 -18.36 -16.36 -2.66
CA GLU A 105 -17.45 -15.88 -3.71
C GLU A 105 -17.73 -14.43 -4.13
N VAL A 106 -16.74 -13.77 -4.73
CA VAL A 106 -16.80 -12.34 -5.06
C VAL A 106 -17.97 -11.96 -5.95
N LEU A 107 -18.34 -12.81 -6.93
CA LEU A 107 -19.44 -12.53 -7.83
C LEU A 107 -20.79 -12.39 -7.09
N ALA A 108 -20.98 -13.08 -5.98
CA ALA A 108 -22.19 -12.96 -5.17
C ALA A 108 -22.34 -11.60 -4.48
N PHE A 109 -21.27 -10.78 -4.48
CA PHE A 109 -21.26 -9.43 -3.92
C PHE A 109 -21.41 -8.32 -4.98
N LYS A 110 -21.78 -8.63 -6.23
CA LYS A 110 -21.87 -7.66 -7.34
C LYS A 110 -22.77 -6.46 -7.05
N GLU A 111 -23.83 -6.63 -6.27
CA GLU A 111 -24.77 -5.56 -5.86
C GLU A 111 -24.57 -5.14 -4.38
N ALA A 112 -23.50 -5.60 -3.75
CA ALA A 112 -23.23 -5.34 -2.34
C ALA A 112 -22.66 -3.93 -2.12
N ARG A 113 -22.76 -3.46 -0.88
CA ARG A 113 -22.14 -2.22 -0.44
C ARG A 113 -20.63 -2.41 -0.32
N PHE A 114 -19.90 -1.79 -1.22
CA PHE A 114 -18.44 -1.91 -1.28
C PHE A 114 -17.76 -0.75 -0.54
N ALA A 115 -16.87 -1.08 0.42
CA ALA A 115 -16.01 -0.12 1.08
C ALA A 115 -14.60 -0.12 0.50
N TYR A 116 -14.03 1.07 0.33
CA TYR A 116 -12.67 1.28 -0.16
C TYR A 116 -11.99 2.40 0.63
N ASN A 117 -10.66 2.33 0.73
CA ASN A 117 -9.91 3.31 1.51
C ASN A 117 -9.79 4.67 0.80
N ASP A 118 -9.41 4.68 -0.48
CA ASP A 118 -9.17 5.91 -1.25
C ASP A 118 -9.36 5.65 -2.75
N ALA A 119 -9.83 6.68 -3.48
CA ALA A 119 -10.06 6.64 -4.93
C ALA A 119 -8.79 6.39 -5.75
N MET A 120 -7.63 6.81 -5.23
CA MET A 120 -6.32 6.58 -5.83
C MET A 120 -5.60 5.36 -5.26
N SER A 121 -6.27 4.52 -4.48
CA SER A 121 -5.67 3.31 -3.94
C SER A 121 -5.57 2.21 -5.00
N GLN A 122 -4.37 1.64 -5.18
CA GLN A 122 -4.21 0.44 -5.99
C GLN A 122 -4.95 -0.74 -5.38
N SER A 123 -4.77 -0.99 -4.08
CA SER A 123 -5.33 -2.18 -3.41
C SER A 123 -6.81 -2.03 -3.05
N GLY A 124 -7.22 -0.85 -2.57
CA GLY A 124 -8.60 -0.66 -2.11
C GLY A 124 -9.60 -0.36 -3.23
N TRP A 125 -9.13 0.25 -4.34
CA TRP A 125 -9.99 0.61 -5.44
C TRP A 125 -9.61 -0.10 -6.75
N ALA A 126 -8.41 0.19 -7.30
CA ALA A 126 -8.08 -0.22 -8.65
C ALA A 126 -8.04 -1.75 -8.83
N ALA A 127 -7.42 -2.48 -7.92
CA ALA A 127 -7.34 -3.94 -7.98
C ALA A 127 -8.72 -4.60 -7.84
N ALA A 128 -9.57 -4.07 -6.94
CA ALA A 128 -10.92 -4.58 -6.76
C ALA A 128 -11.78 -4.38 -8.02
N GLN A 129 -11.73 -3.21 -8.63
CA GLN A 129 -12.49 -2.92 -9.85
C GLN A 129 -11.97 -3.72 -11.05
N THR A 130 -10.65 -3.88 -11.18
CA THR A 130 -10.06 -4.72 -12.24
C THR A 130 -10.46 -6.19 -12.08
N HIS A 131 -10.44 -6.70 -10.83
CA HIS A 131 -10.88 -8.05 -10.54
C HIS A 131 -12.37 -8.26 -10.84
N ALA A 132 -13.23 -7.33 -10.40
CA ALA A 132 -14.66 -7.37 -10.67
C ALA A 132 -14.97 -7.31 -12.17
N ALA A 133 -14.24 -6.46 -12.93
CA ALA A 133 -14.39 -6.38 -14.39
C ALA A 133 -14.04 -7.70 -15.08
N GLY A 134 -13.04 -8.44 -14.61
CA GLY A 134 -12.71 -9.78 -15.06
C GLY A 134 -13.84 -10.80 -14.81
N LEU A 135 -14.69 -10.54 -13.82
CA LEU A 135 -15.90 -11.34 -13.51
C LEU A 135 -17.18 -10.79 -14.17
N GLY A 136 -17.07 -9.76 -15.02
CA GLY A 136 -18.19 -9.18 -15.78
C GLY A 136 -19.04 -8.19 -15.02
N PHE A 137 -18.54 -7.57 -13.93
CA PHE A 137 -19.24 -6.53 -13.20
C PHE A 137 -18.28 -5.44 -12.69
N GLN A 138 -18.82 -4.42 -12.03
CA GLN A 138 -18.06 -3.41 -11.28
C GLN A 138 -18.71 -3.21 -9.92
N PHE A 139 -17.90 -3.08 -8.88
CA PHE A 139 -18.42 -2.68 -7.58
C PHE A 139 -18.93 -1.25 -7.63
N ARG A 140 -20.13 -1.06 -7.10
CA ARG A 140 -20.65 0.29 -6.84
C ARG A 140 -20.06 0.80 -5.54
N PRO A 141 -19.39 1.99 -5.54
CA PRO A 141 -18.84 2.53 -4.32
C PRO A 141 -19.97 2.90 -3.36
N ALA A 142 -19.90 2.38 -2.14
CA ALA A 142 -20.82 2.74 -1.08
C ALA A 142 -20.16 3.62 -0.02
N LEU A 143 -18.87 3.37 0.29
CA LEU A 143 -18.21 4.05 1.39
C LEU A 143 -16.70 4.22 1.12
N GLN A 144 -16.26 5.47 1.05
CA GLN A 144 -14.85 5.82 1.14
C GLN A 144 -14.47 6.00 2.62
N THR A 145 -13.53 5.20 3.12
CA THR A 145 -13.24 5.10 4.55
C THR A 145 -11.99 5.86 4.99
N GLY A 146 -11.07 6.18 4.08
CA GLY A 146 -9.80 6.83 4.38
C GLY A 146 -8.66 5.86 4.78
N GLY A 147 -8.93 4.57 5.04
CA GLY A 147 -7.91 3.60 5.41
C GLY A 147 -8.38 2.15 5.33
N HIS A 148 -7.46 1.21 5.08
CA HIS A 148 -7.79 -0.22 5.00
C HIS A 148 -8.35 -0.78 6.31
N ALA A 149 -7.81 -0.36 7.46
CA ALA A 149 -8.34 -0.75 8.76
C ALA A 149 -9.79 -0.28 8.96
N LEU A 150 -10.09 0.95 8.52
CA LEU A 150 -11.43 1.51 8.56
C LEU A 150 -12.39 0.77 7.59
N SER A 151 -11.90 0.37 6.41
CA SER A 151 -12.68 -0.44 5.47
C SER A 151 -13.03 -1.81 6.06
N ALA A 152 -12.05 -2.48 6.68
CA ALA A 152 -12.28 -3.77 7.36
C ALA A 152 -13.29 -3.61 8.51
N ARG A 153 -13.16 -2.56 9.32
CA ARG A 153 -14.08 -2.25 10.41
C ARG A 153 -15.49 -1.98 9.91
N ALA A 154 -15.66 -1.22 8.82
CA ALA A 154 -16.97 -0.94 8.22
C ALA A 154 -17.69 -2.22 7.78
N VAL A 155 -16.95 -3.25 7.30
CA VAL A 155 -17.53 -4.56 6.98
C VAL A 155 -17.90 -5.32 8.25
N LEU A 156 -17.03 -5.33 9.26
CA LEU A 156 -17.27 -5.99 10.53
C LEU A 156 -18.53 -5.44 11.22
N ASP A 157 -18.70 -4.11 11.21
CA ASP A 157 -19.82 -3.39 11.81
C ASP A 157 -21.11 -3.42 10.95
N GLY A 158 -21.08 -4.06 9.77
CA GLY A 158 -22.23 -4.18 8.87
C GLY A 158 -22.60 -2.88 8.13
N VAL A 159 -21.74 -1.87 8.14
CA VAL A 159 -21.93 -0.62 7.37
C VAL A 159 -21.67 -0.88 5.88
N ALA A 160 -20.72 -1.75 5.56
CA ALA A 160 -20.46 -2.30 4.23
C ALA A 160 -20.59 -3.82 4.25
N ASP A 161 -20.67 -4.44 3.08
CA ASP A 161 -20.80 -5.89 2.94
C ASP A 161 -19.48 -6.55 2.55
N ILE A 162 -18.65 -5.84 1.78
CA ILE A 162 -17.37 -6.30 1.27
C ILE A 162 -16.39 -5.14 1.18
N ALA A 163 -15.11 -5.40 1.39
CA ALA A 163 -14.03 -4.43 1.19
C ALA A 163 -12.80 -5.09 0.56
N ALA A 164 -12.01 -4.30 -0.18
CA ALA A 164 -10.71 -4.72 -0.66
C ALA A 164 -9.60 -4.16 0.24
N ILE A 165 -8.78 -5.04 0.78
CA ILE A 165 -7.71 -4.73 1.72
C ILE A 165 -6.38 -5.15 1.11
N ASP A 166 -5.37 -4.30 1.20
CA ASP A 166 -3.98 -4.65 0.91
C ASP A 166 -3.57 -5.90 1.71
N ALA A 167 -3.00 -6.91 1.07
CA ALA A 167 -2.70 -8.19 1.73
C ALA A 167 -1.65 -8.05 2.83
N MET A 168 -0.70 -7.09 2.73
CA MET A 168 0.24 -6.81 3.82
C MET A 168 -0.48 -6.13 4.99
N THR A 169 -1.33 -5.14 4.71
CA THR A 169 -2.18 -4.53 5.76
C THR A 169 -3.08 -5.58 6.40
N TRP A 170 -3.68 -6.50 5.62
CA TRP A 170 -4.50 -7.57 6.17
C TRP A 170 -3.72 -8.48 7.13
N ARG A 171 -2.49 -8.88 6.77
CA ARG A 171 -1.57 -9.61 7.65
C ARG A 171 -1.34 -8.87 8.97
N LEU A 172 -1.09 -7.56 8.91
CA LEU A 172 -0.87 -6.73 10.10
C LEU A 172 -2.13 -6.61 10.95
N LEU A 173 -3.30 -6.41 10.34
CA LEU A 173 -4.58 -6.33 11.05
C LEU A 173 -4.91 -7.64 11.76
N GLN A 174 -4.76 -8.79 11.09
CA GLN A 174 -5.00 -10.10 11.71
C GLN A 174 -4.08 -10.37 12.92
N ARG A 175 -2.86 -9.85 12.89
CA ARG A 175 -1.92 -9.99 14.00
C ARG A 175 -2.30 -9.12 15.19
N ASN A 176 -2.79 -7.90 14.94
CA ASN A 176 -2.89 -6.86 15.96
C ASN A 176 -4.33 -6.60 16.42
N ASP A 177 -5.35 -7.09 15.72
CA ASP A 177 -6.77 -6.89 16.05
C ASP A 177 -7.54 -8.22 16.01
N ALA A 178 -7.81 -8.78 17.18
CA ALA A 178 -8.58 -10.02 17.32
C ALA A 178 -9.99 -9.93 16.71
N GLY A 179 -10.57 -8.72 16.58
CA GLY A 179 -11.85 -8.51 15.93
C GLY A 179 -11.85 -8.91 14.46
N MET A 180 -10.68 -8.94 13.80
CA MET A 180 -10.56 -9.38 12.41
C MET A 180 -10.94 -10.86 12.20
N ALA A 181 -11.00 -11.67 13.25
CA ALA A 181 -11.53 -13.04 13.20
C ALA A 181 -13.03 -13.07 12.80
N GLY A 182 -13.76 -11.96 12.96
CA GLY A 182 -15.13 -11.79 12.46
C GLY A 182 -15.23 -11.58 10.94
N LEU A 183 -14.11 -11.50 10.24
CA LEU A 183 -14.03 -11.39 8.79
C LEU A 183 -13.37 -12.62 8.16
N ARG A 184 -13.73 -12.89 6.91
CA ARG A 184 -13.08 -13.91 6.08
C ARG A 184 -12.74 -13.38 4.69
N VAL A 185 -11.72 -13.95 4.08
CA VAL A 185 -11.37 -13.69 2.69
C VAL A 185 -12.32 -14.46 1.77
N VAL A 186 -12.99 -13.75 0.87
CA VAL A 186 -13.90 -14.30 -0.15
C VAL A 186 -13.29 -14.30 -1.55
N GLY A 187 -12.16 -13.64 -1.74
CA GLY A 187 -11.42 -13.62 -2.99
C GLY A 187 -10.12 -12.84 -2.89
N ARG A 188 -9.33 -12.92 -3.96
CA ARG A 188 -8.03 -12.24 -4.09
C ARG A 188 -7.93 -11.64 -5.48
N SER A 189 -7.39 -10.45 -5.59
CA SER A 189 -7.08 -9.85 -6.90
C SER A 189 -5.84 -10.49 -7.52
N GLU A 190 -5.64 -10.28 -8.82
CA GLU A 190 -4.37 -10.58 -9.47
C GLU A 190 -3.22 -9.81 -8.81
N PRO A 191 -2.03 -10.43 -8.67
CA PRO A 191 -0.87 -9.75 -8.13
C PRO A 191 -0.41 -8.58 -9.03
N THR A 192 -0.06 -7.46 -8.40
CA THR A 192 0.52 -6.28 -9.04
C THR A 192 1.83 -5.91 -8.34
N PRO A 193 2.74 -5.14 -8.97
CA PRO A 193 3.94 -4.66 -8.29
C PRO A 193 3.60 -3.96 -6.98
N CYS A 194 4.38 -4.27 -5.94
CA CYS A 194 4.21 -3.72 -4.60
C CYS A 194 4.42 -2.20 -4.57
N LEU A 195 4.11 -1.58 -3.46
CA LEU A 195 4.19 -0.15 -3.22
C LEU A 195 5.64 0.34 -3.33
N PRO A 196 5.98 1.14 -4.37
CA PRO A 196 7.37 1.48 -4.63
C PRO A 196 7.92 2.53 -3.67
N TYR A 197 9.21 2.44 -3.37
CA TYR A 197 9.98 3.55 -2.83
C TYR A 197 10.31 4.54 -3.94
N ILE A 198 10.16 5.81 -3.64
CA ILE A 198 10.42 6.95 -4.53
C ILE A 198 11.30 7.99 -3.84
N ALA A 199 11.95 8.82 -4.64
CA ALA A 199 12.70 10.00 -4.19
C ALA A 199 12.43 11.17 -5.15
N ALA A 200 12.92 12.36 -4.81
CA ALA A 200 12.84 13.51 -5.70
C ALA A 200 13.36 13.19 -7.11
N LEU A 201 12.77 13.83 -8.11
CA LEU A 201 13.20 13.66 -9.50
C LEU A 201 14.71 14.01 -9.64
N GLY A 202 15.46 13.12 -10.28
CA GLY A 202 16.92 13.27 -10.46
C GLY A 202 17.75 12.80 -9.25
N ALA A 203 17.14 12.24 -8.21
CA ALA A 203 17.88 11.61 -7.11
C ALA A 203 18.79 10.49 -7.65
N ASN A 204 19.95 10.30 -7.01
CA ASN A 204 20.86 9.21 -7.37
C ASN A 204 20.25 7.86 -7.00
N HIS A 205 19.54 7.25 -7.93
CA HIS A 205 18.85 5.97 -7.78
C HIS A 205 19.74 4.90 -7.12
N ARG A 206 20.94 4.68 -7.66
CA ARG A 206 21.83 3.61 -7.20
C ARG A 206 22.23 3.79 -5.73
N ARG A 207 22.52 5.06 -5.33
CA ARG A 207 22.91 5.36 -3.95
C ARG A 207 21.75 5.09 -2.99
N VAL A 208 20.55 5.58 -3.33
CA VAL A 208 19.37 5.39 -2.48
C VAL A 208 18.96 3.92 -2.43
N PHE A 209 18.93 3.24 -3.58
CA PHE A 209 18.63 1.80 -3.64
C PHE A 209 19.57 0.99 -2.76
N ASN A 210 20.88 1.21 -2.87
CA ASN A 210 21.87 0.46 -2.08
C ASN A 210 21.73 0.73 -0.58
N ALA A 211 21.43 1.97 -0.18
CA ALA A 211 21.21 2.30 1.23
C ALA A 211 19.97 1.58 1.79
N VAL A 212 18.87 1.58 1.05
CA VAL A 212 17.63 0.88 1.43
C VAL A 212 17.83 -0.64 1.45
N ALA A 213 18.44 -1.21 0.41
CA ALA A 213 18.70 -2.66 0.33
C ALA A 213 19.59 -3.15 1.48
N ALA A 214 20.66 -2.40 1.79
CA ALA A 214 21.55 -2.73 2.90
C ALA A 214 20.85 -2.59 4.26
N ALA A 215 19.95 -1.60 4.43
CA ALA A 215 19.16 -1.45 5.63
C ALA A 215 18.17 -2.63 5.80
N VAL A 216 17.49 -3.07 4.73
CA VAL A 216 16.65 -4.27 4.76
C VAL A 216 17.45 -5.51 5.17
N GLY A 217 18.66 -5.67 4.60
CA GLY A 217 19.55 -6.78 4.96
C GLY A 217 19.99 -6.79 6.43
N ALA A 218 20.03 -5.61 7.05
CA ALA A 218 20.48 -5.41 8.43
C ALA A 218 19.34 -5.35 9.47
N LEU A 219 18.07 -5.47 9.06
CA LEU A 219 16.95 -5.59 9.99
C LEU A 219 17.16 -6.80 10.91
N ASP A 220 17.00 -6.60 12.20
CA ASP A 220 16.94 -7.72 13.13
C ASP A 220 15.67 -8.56 12.95
N ALA A 221 15.56 -9.68 13.63
CA ALA A 221 14.44 -10.59 13.46
C ALA A 221 13.09 -9.96 13.85
N VAL A 222 13.08 -9.13 14.91
CA VAL A 222 11.87 -8.48 15.41
C VAL A 222 11.37 -7.43 14.42
N ASP A 223 12.27 -6.54 13.99
CA ASP A 223 11.90 -5.50 13.03
C ASP A 223 11.52 -6.08 11.65
N ARG A 224 12.21 -7.14 11.23
CA ARG A 224 11.88 -7.87 10.00
C ARG A 224 10.47 -8.46 10.05
N GLU A 225 10.09 -9.04 11.18
CA GLU A 225 8.75 -9.59 11.38
C GLU A 225 7.68 -8.47 11.44
N LEU A 226 7.96 -7.40 12.19
CA LEU A 226 7.04 -6.26 12.31
C LEU A 226 6.79 -5.57 10.97
N LEU A 227 7.84 -5.28 10.20
CA LEU A 227 7.76 -4.60 8.92
C LEU A 227 7.42 -5.55 7.76
N GLY A 228 7.64 -6.85 7.94
CA GLY A 228 7.38 -7.88 6.94
C GLY A 228 8.30 -7.82 5.70
N ILE A 229 9.29 -6.93 5.67
CA ILE A 229 10.16 -6.71 4.49
C ILE A 229 11.24 -7.79 4.45
N GLN A 230 11.25 -8.58 3.38
CA GLN A 230 12.26 -9.62 3.15
C GLN A 230 13.47 -9.12 2.38
N ARG A 231 13.25 -8.30 1.35
CA ARG A 231 14.29 -7.74 0.47
C ARG A 231 13.77 -6.54 -0.30
N LEU A 232 14.67 -5.82 -0.95
CA LEU A 232 14.36 -4.78 -1.92
C LEU A 232 14.68 -5.30 -3.33
N LEU A 233 13.76 -5.08 -4.27
CA LEU A 233 13.91 -5.44 -5.67
C LEU A 233 13.78 -4.20 -6.55
N TYR A 234 14.31 -4.26 -7.77
CA TYR A 234 14.01 -3.27 -8.78
C TYR A 234 13.00 -3.83 -9.78
N ILE A 235 11.77 -3.37 -9.67
CA ILE A 235 10.72 -3.62 -10.66
C ILE A 235 10.65 -2.39 -11.56
N PRO A 236 10.88 -2.54 -12.88
CA PRO A 236 10.96 -1.38 -13.77
C PRO A 236 9.60 -0.67 -13.91
N PRO A 237 9.59 0.66 -14.20
CA PRO A 237 8.34 1.44 -14.33
C PRO A 237 7.32 0.82 -15.29
N VAL A 238 7.77 0.16 -16.37
CA VAL A 238 6.87 -0.49 -17.35
C VAL A 238 5.94 -1.52 -16.71
N ALA A 239 6.38 -2.22 -15.65
CA ALA A 239 5.54 -3.19 -14.95
C ALA A 239 4.38 -2.51 -14.18
N TYR A 240 4.61 -1.33 -13.63
CA TYR A 240 3.55 -0.52 -13.02
C TYR A 240 2.60 0.07 -14.06
N LEU A 241 3.15 0.57 -15.17
CA LEU A 241 2.40 1.20 -16.25
C LEU A 241 1.52 0.21 -17.02
N ALA A 242 1.84 -1.07 -16.99
CA ALA A 242 1.03 -2.12 -17.60
C ALA A 242 -0.27 -2.41 -16.83
N ILE A 243 -0.39 -1.95 -15.57
CA ILE A 243 -1.60 -2.17 -14.78
C ILE A 243 -2.69 -1.18 -15.20
N PRO A 244 -3.92 -1.65 -15.50
CA PRO A 244 -5.02 -0.76 -15.90
C PRO A 244 -5.39 0.27 -14.83
N ASN A 245 -5.85 1.42 -15.28
CA ASN A 245 -6.48 2.42 -14.43
C ASN A 245 -8.01 2.29 -14.60
N PRO A 246 -8.74 1.80 -13.59
CA PRO A 246 -10.20 1.78 -13.65
C PRO A 246 -10.75 3.21 -13.60
N ALA A 247 -12.01 3.37 -13.95
CA ALA A 247 -12.70 4.63 -13.73
C ALA A 247 -12.65 5.02 -12.25
N PRO A 248 -12.48 6.32 -11.93
CA PRO A 248 -12.58 6.78 -10.55
C PRO A 248 -13.99 6.46 -10.00
N PRO A 249 -14.15 6.34 -8.68
CA PRO A 249 -15.48 6.22 -8.10
C PRO A 249 -16.30 7.44 -8.48
N GLU A 250 -17.56 7.21 -8.89
CA GLU A 250 -18.50 8.32 -9.09
C GLU A 250 -18.63 9.07 -7.76
N ALA A 251 -18.61 10.39 -7.81
CA ALA A 251 -18.83 11.21 -6.64
C ALA A 251 -20.22 10.89 -6.10
N THR A 252 -20.30 10.06 -5.07
CA THR A 252 -21.54 9.89 -4.32
C THR A 252 -21.91 11.25 -3.76
N ALA A 253 -23.04 11.79 -4.20
CA ALA A 253 -23.60 13.00 -3.63
C ALA A 253 -23.61 12.79 -2.10
N ARG A 254 -22.84 13.60 -1.37
CA ARG A 254 -22.93 13.63 0.09
C ARG A 254 -24.36 14.05 0.39
N SER A 255 -25.19 13.10 0.81
CA SER A 255 -26.46 13.42 1.42
C SER A 255 -26.17 14.26 2.67
N ALA A 256 -26.59 15.51 2.58
CA ALA A 256 -26.53 16.49 3.65
C ALA A 256 -27.38 16.04 4.87
#